data_4258b1121adbdac11152c25d97dc5e20
#
_entry.id   4258b1121adbdac11152c25d97dc5e20
#
_cell.length_a   1.000
_cell.length_b   1.000
_cell.length_c   1.000
_cell.angle_alpha   90.00
_cell.angle_beta   90.00
_cell.angle_gamma   90.00
#
_symmetry.space_group_name_H-M   'P 1'
#
loop_
_entity.id
_entity.type
_entity.pdbx_description
1 polymer ?
#
loop_
_entity_poly.entity_id
_entity_poly.type
_entity_poly.pdbx_seq_one_letter_code
_entity_poly.pdbx_strand_id
1 'polypeptide(L)'
;MKTAYRAAELADFLELELRGCPDTPISGLATLEDAGASDISFVANPRYLALLRDSGAGAVILSAHHADSFPRVCLVSHDPYLSYAKLTQWFVTAPQPAREIHSSAVISWDAEVASDCYIGPCAVIGAGVSISSGCYIGANSTIGERSSLGSGCRIESNVTIY
;
A
#
# COMPACT_ATOMS: atom_id res chain seq x y z
N MET A 1 2.94 -17.18 2.69
CA MET A 1 1.54 -17.30 3.16
C MET A 1 0.99 -15.89 3.25
N LYS A 2 -0.18 -15.59 2.66
CA LYS A 2 -0.83 -14.29 2.89
C LYS A 2 -1.24 -14.24 4.37
N THR A 3 -0.81 -13.20 5.08
CA THR A 3 -1.23 -12.96 6.46
C THR A 3 -2.69 -12.55 6.45
N ALA A 4 -3.55 -13.28 7.15
CA ALA A 4 -4.95 -12.90 7.33
C ALA A 4 -5.07 -12.03 8.59
N TYR A 5 -5.80 -10.95 8.50
CA TYR A 5 -6.14 -10.06 9.59
C TYR A 5 -7.60 -10.26 9.97
N ARG A 6 -7.98 -10.03 11.21
CA ARG A 6 -9.39 -10.00 11.60
C ARG A 6 -9.99 -8.64 11.23
N ALA A 7 -11.27 -8.62 10.90
CA ALA A 7 -11.97 -7.37 10.60
C ALA A 7 -11.84 -6.33 11.72
N ALA A 8 -11.81 -6.77 12.98
CA ALA A 8 -11.57 -5.91 14.14
C ALA A 8 -10.19 -5.21 14.08
N GLU A 9 -9.12 -5.92 13.71
CA GLU A 9 -7.77 -5.34 13.62
C GLU A 9 -7.69 -4.25 12.54
N LEU A 10 -8.42 -4.45 11.43
CA LEU A 10 -8.49 -3.45 10.36
C LEU A 10 -9.32 -2.23 10.79
N ALA A 11 -10.40 -2.46 11.55
CA ALA A 11 -11.22 -1.39 12.08
C ALA A 11 -10.45 -0.55 13.11
N ASP A 12 -9.71 -1.19 14.02
CA ASP A 12 -8.86 -0.53 15.01
C ASP A 12 -7.76 0.32 14.34
N PHE A 13 -7.09 -0.24 13.33
CA PHE A 13 -6.06 0.49 12.57
C PHE A 13 -6.61 1.73 11.87
N LEU A 14 -7.81 1.65 11.33
CA LEU A 14 -8.45 2.76 10.63
C LEU A 14 -9.20 3.70 11.58
N GLU A 15 -9.31 3.36 12.86
CA GLU A 15 -10.13 4.06 13.86
C GLU A 15 -11.61 4.18 13.42
N LEU A 16 -12.16 3.08 12.90
CA LEU A 16 -13.51 3.01 12.36
C LEU A 16 -14.43 2.12 13.21
N GLU A 17 -15.72 2.45 13.21
CA GLU A 17 -16.76 1.59 13.76
C GLU A 17 -16.89 0.31 12.93
N LEU A 18 -16.79 -0.85 13.59
CA LEU A 18 -17.06 -2.16 12.97
C LEU A 18 -18.49 -2.58 13.26
N ARG A 19 -19.20 -3.02 12.24
CA ARG A 19 -20.50 -3.68 12.36
C ARG A 19 -20.41 -5.09 11.80
N GLY A 20 -20.94 -6.06 12.53
CA GLY A 20 -20.91 -7.47 12.18
C GLY A 20 -19.85 -8.27 12.94
N CYS A 21 -19.41 -9.42 12.41
CA CYS A 21 -18.51 -10.33 13.10
C CYS A 21 -17.07 -9.80 13.16
N PRO A 22 -16.49 -9.54 14.35
CA PRO A 22 -15.14 -8.99 14.46
C PRO A 22 -14.04 -9.98 14.05
N ASP A 23 -14.30 -11.27 14.09
CA ASP A 23 -13.32 -12.31 13.79
C ASP A 23 -13.29 -12.71 12.31
N THR A 24 -14.04 -12.01 11.44
CA THR A 24 -14.04 -12.27 9.99
C THR A 24 -12.61 -12.15 9.44
N PRO A 25 -12.06 -13.23 8.83
CA PRO A 25 -10.70 -13.23 8.33
C PRO A 25 -10.62 -12.49 6.99
N ILE A 26 -9.72 -11.51 6.91
CA ILE A 26 -9.46 -10.73 5.69
C ILE A 26 -8.00 -10.91 5.30
N SER A 27 -7.76 -11.40 4.09
CA SER A 27 -6.43 -11.68 3.54
C SER A 27 -6.12 -10.95 2.25
N GLY A 28 -7.06 -10.15 1.74
CA GLY A 28 -6.89 -9.43 0.48
C GLY A 28 -7.79 -8.21 0.34
N LEU A 29 -7.47 -7.44 -0.69
CA LEU A 29 -8.25 -6.31 -1.17
C LEU A 29 -8.76 -6.65 -2.56
N ALA A 30 -10.02 -6.37 -2.84
CA ALA A 30 -10.60 -6.62 -4.16
C ALA A 30 -11.70 -5.60 -4.49
N THR A 31 -12.07 -5.52 -5.76
CA THR A 31 -13.26 -4.78 -6.20
C THR A 31 -14.52 -5.49 -5.70
N LEU A 32 -15.68 -4.81 -5.71
CA LEU A 32 -16.94 -5.46 -5.31
C LEU A 32 -17.29 -6.66 -6.19
N GLU A 33 -16.88 -6.63 -7.45
CA GLU A 33 -17.19 -7.68 -8.45
C GLU A 33 -16.32 -8.92 -8.26
N ASP A 34 -15.04 -8.74 -7.89
CA ASP A 34 -14.08 -9.83 -7.80
C ASP A 34 -13.85 -10.33 -6.37
N ALA A 35 -14.40 -9.65 -5.37
CA ALA A 35 -14.16 -9.95 -3.96
C ALA A 35 -14.74 -11.30 -3.54
N GLY A 36 -13.93 -12.08 -2.86
CA GLY A 36 -14.32 -13.31 -2.16
C GLY A 36 -14.53 -13.09 -0.65
N ALA A 37 -14.91 -14.18 0.03
CA ALA A 37 -15.25 -14.15 1.46
C ALA A 37 -14.11 -13.74 2.39
N SER A 38 -12.88 -13.72 1.92
CA SER A 38 -11.69 -13.26 2.65
C SER A 38 -11.12 -11.94 2.14
N ASP A 39 -11.86 -11.20 1.32
CA ASP A 39 -11.44 -9.91 0.81
C ASP A 39 -12.25 -8.78 1.43
N ILE A 40 -11.61 -7.61 1.57
CA ILE A 40 -12.30 -6.37 1.91
C ILE A 40 -12.40 -5.47 0.68
N SER A 41 -13.58 -4.89 0.48
CA SER A 41 -13.85 -3.93 -0.58
C SER A 41 -14.34 -2.61 -0.01
N PHE A 42 -14.72 -1.67 -0.87
CA PHE A 42 -15.27 -0.38 -0.44
C PHE A 42 -16.30 0.18 -1.43
N VAL A 43 -17.15 1.08 -0.95
CA VAL A 43 -18.06 1.87 -1.79
C VAL A 43 -17.89 3.34 -1.47
N ALA A 44 -17.22 4.06 -2.38
CA ALA A 44 -17.12 5.53 -2.31
C ALA A 44 -18.17 6.22 -3.17
N ASN A 45 -18.62 5.59 -4.26
CA ASN A 45 -19.61 6.17 -5.16
C ASN A 45 -20.92 5.38 -5.09
N PRO A 46 -22.06 6.06 -4.84
CA PRO A 46 -23.39 5.42 -4.75
C PRO A 46 -23.78 4.57 -5.97
N ARG A 47 -23.21 4.83 -7.14
CA ARG A 47 -23.46 4.04 -8.36
C ARG A 47 -23.09 2.56 -8.20
N TYR A 48 -22.14 2.25 -7.33
CA TYR A 48 -21.68 0.88 -7.07
C TYR A 48 -22.49 0.16 -5.99
N LEU A 49 -23.48 0.80 -5.37
CA LEU A 49 -24.34 0.17 -4.37
C LEU A 49 -25.13 -1.01 -4.92
N ALA A 50 -25.45 -0.99 -6.20
CA ALA A 50 -26.11 -2.15 -6.84
C ALA A 50 -25.25 -3.40 -6.80
N LEU A 51 -23.91 -3.27 -6.98
CA LEU A 51 -22.97 -4.38 -6.95
C LEU A 51 -22.76 -4.93 -5.54
N LEU A 52 -23.04 -4.13 -4.51
CA LEU A 52 -22.84 -4.51 -3.11
C LEU A 52 -23.69 -5.74 -2.71
N ARG A 53 -24.87 -5.90 -3.28
CA ARG A 53 -25.77 -7.03 -2.98
C ARG A 53 -25.19 -8.35 -3.42
N ASP A 54 -24.58 -8.36 -4.61
CA ASP A 54 -24.07 -9.56 -5.28
C ASP A 54 -22.60 -9.81 -4.97
N SER A 55 -21.94 -8.87 -4.32
CA SER A 55 -20.52 -8.99 -3.96
C SER A 55 -20.28 -10.13 -2.96
N GLY A 56 -19.25 -10.93 -3.21
CA GLY A 56 -18.75 -11.97 -2.31
C GLY A 56 -17.88 -11.46 -1.15
N ALA A 57 -17.65 -10.15 -1.04
CA ALA A 57 -16.73 -9.56 -0.07
C ALA A 57 -17.03 -9.98 1.37
N GLY A 58 -15.99 -10.40 2.10
CA GLY A 58 -16.07 -10.72 3.53
C GLY A 58 -16.35 -9.51 4.41
N ALA A 59 -15.81 -8.34 4.02
CA ALA A 59 -16.10 -7.06 4.64
C ALA A 59 -16.14 -5.94 3.61
N VAL A 60 -16.87 -4.85 3.92
CA VAL A 60 -16.94 -3.69 3.02
C VAL A 60 -16.82 -2.39 3.83
N ILE A 61 -16.04 -1.43 3.32
CA ILE A 61 -15.98 -0.09 3.89
C ILE A 61 -17.10 0.76 3.27
N LEU A 62 -17.98 1.29 4.10
CA LEU A 62 -19.19 2.02 3.71
C LEU A 62 -19.28 3.35 4.45
N SER A 63 -20.02 4.31 3.87
CA SER A 63 -20.47 5.45 4.65
C SER A 63 -21.59 5.05 5.63
N ALA A 64 -21.77 5.81 6.71
CA ALA A 64 -22.77 5.52 7.74
C ALA A 64 -24.17 5.31 7.15
N HIS A 65 -24.57 6.16 6.21
CA HIS A 65 -25.88 6.07 5.55
C HIS A 65 -26.13 4.73 4.84
N HIS A 66 -25.08 4.12 4.28
CA HIS A 66 -25.21 2.84 3.58
C HIS A 66 -24.99 1.64 4.50
N ALA A 67 -24.22 1.83 5.56
CA ALA A 67 -23.96 0.80 6.56
C ALA A 67 -25.22 0.38 7.32
N ASP A 68 -26.18 1.31 7.54
CA ASP A 68 -27.43 1.04 8.26
C ASP A 68 -28.31 -0.02 7.58
N SER A 69 -28.22 -0.14 6.27
CA SER A 69 -29.00 -1.11 5.48
C SER A 69 -28.19 -2.34 5.04
N PHE A 70 -26.92 -2.44 5.45
CA PHE A 70 -26.05 -3.53 5.03
C PHE A 70 -25.94 -4.62 6.10
N PRO A 71 -26.41 -5.86 5.85
CA PRO A 71 -26.56 -6.90 6.88
C PRO A 71 -25.29 -7.71 7.12
N ARG A 72 -24.19 -7.43 6.45
CA ARG A 72 -22.92 -8.16 6.57
C ARG A 72 -21.87 -7.31 7.29
N VAL A 73 -20.64 -7.82 7.35
CA VAL A 73 -19.53 -7.12 8.03
C VAL A 73 -19.16 -5.85 7.26
N CYS A 74 -19.19 -4.72 7.94
CA CYS A 74 -18.74 -3.46 7.36
C CYS A 74 -17.98 -2.57 8.35
N LEU A 75 -17.10 -1.76 7.82
CA LEU A 75 -16.39 -0.70 8.51
C LEU A 75 -17.03 0.63 8.09
N VAL A 76 -17.47 1.41 9.08
CA VAL A 76 -18.18 2.68 8.83
C VAL A 76 -17.18 3.81 8.72
N SER A 77 -17.10 4.45 7.55
CA SER A 77 -16.15 5.52 7.27
C SER A 77 -16.82 6.78 6.71
N HIS A 78 -16.31 7.95 7.08
CA HIS A 78 -16.67 9.21 6.42
C HIS A 78 -16.10 9.30 5.00
N ASP A 79 -14.94 8.69 4.77
CA ASP A 79 -14.29 8.61 3.46
C ASP A 79 -13.86 7.15 3.20
N PRO A 80 -14.73 6.32 2.60
CA PRO A 80 -14.41 4.92 2.28
C PRO A 80 -13.21 4.76 1.35
N TYR A 81 -13.00 5.70 0.42
CA TYR A 81 -11.88 5.67 -0.50
C TYR A 81 -10.54 5.85 0.22
N LEU A 82 -10.45 6.87 1.07
CA LEU A 82 -9.25 7.12 1.87
C LEU A 82 -8.95 5.96 2.82
N SER A 83 -9.99 5.42 3.46
CA SER A 83 -9.83 4.28 4.37
C SER A 83 -9.31 3.03 3.63
N TYR A 84 -9.85 2.75 2.45
CA TYR A 84 -9.36 1.65 1.62
C TYR A 84 -7.92 1.89 1.16
N ALA A 85 -7.58 3.12 0.74
CA ALA A 85 -6.22 3.46 0.36
C ALA A 85 -5.21 3.26 1.51
N LYS A 86 -5.57 3.58 2.76
CA LYS A 86 -4.74 3.27 3.92
C LYS A 86 -4.53 1.77 4.11
N LEU A 87 -5.56 0.95 3.91
CA LEU A 87 -5.44 -0.51 4.00
C LEU A 87 -4.52 -1.11 2.93
N THR A 88 -4.37 -0.48 1.77
CA THR A 88 -3.46 -1.00 0.75
C THR A 88 -2.04 -1.18 1.28
N GLN A 89 -1.60 -0.35 2.21
CA GLN A 89 -0.28 -0.44 2.84
C GLN A 89 -0.08 -1.75 3.63
N TRP A 90 -1.16 -2.35 4.17
CA TRP A 90 -1.11 -3.61 4.89
C TRP A 90 -1.06 -4.83 3.98
N PHE A 91 -1.70 -4.73 2.82
CA PHE A 91 -1.84 -5.85 1.89
C PHE A 91 -0.83 -5.82 0.74
N VAL A 92 -0.19 -4.66 0.50
CA VAL A 92 0.91 -4.57 -0.46
C VAL A 92 2.18 -5.12 0.20
N THR A 93 2.34 -6.43 0.11
CA THR A 93 3.63 -7.09 0.30
C THR A 93 4.45 -6.95 -0.99
N ALA A 94 4.85 -5.74 -1.36
CA ALA A 94 6.02 -5.62 -2.23
C ALA A 94 7.17 -6.25 -1.45
N PRO A 95 7.85 -7.30 -1.99
CA PRO A 95 9.04 -7.81 -1.35
C PRO A 95 9.96 -6.61 -1.15
N GLN A 96 10.21 -6.28 0.12
CA GLN A 96 11.30 -5.35 0.43
C GLN A 96 12.57 -6.16 0.24
N PRO A 97 13.38 -5.91 -0.80
CA PRO A 97 14.67 -6.57 -0.90
C PRO A 97 15.47 -6.23 0.35
N ALA A 98 16.38 -7.13 0.71
CA ALA A 98 17.31 -6.86 1.78
C ALA A 98 17.95 -5.48 1.56
N ARG A 99 18.09 -4.72 2.64
CA ARG A 99 18.78 -3.42 2.64
C ARG A 99 20.20 -3.62 2.13
N GLU A 100 20.44 -3.30 0.88
CA GLU A 100 21.69 -3.65 0.19
C GLU A 100 21.96 -2.65 -0.93
N ILE A 101 23.20 -2.24 -1.02
CA ILE A 101 23.73 -1.56 -2.20
C ILE A 101 24.40 -2.63 -3.06
N HIS A 102 23.83 -2.89 -4.24
CA HIS A 102 24.36 -3.88 -5.15
C HIS A 102 25.77 -3.49 -5.63
N SER A 103 26.68 -4.44 -5.70
CA SER A 103 28.10 -4.21 -6.03
C SER A 103 28.34 -3.59 -7.41
N SER A 104 27.38 -3.70 -8.33
CA SER A 104 27.44 -3.06 -9.65
C SER A 104 26.77 -1.68 -9.71
N ALA A 105 26.24 -1.17 -8.59
CA ALA A 105 25.74 0.20 -8.56
C ALA A 105 26.91 1.20 -8.60
N VAL A 106 26.71 2.30 -9.30
CA VAL A 106 27.68 3.40 -9.38
C VAL A 106 27.16 4.55 -8.54
N ILE A 107 27.85 4.85 -7.45
CA ILE A 107 27.46 5.92 -6.53
C ILE A 107 28.59 6.96 -6.50
N SER A 108 28.24 8.22 -6.73
CA SER A 108 29.21 9.30 -6.62
C SER A 108 29.78 9.36 -5.20
N TRP A 109 31.05 9.66 -5.06
CA TRP A 109 31.76 9.71 -3.77
C TRP A 109 31.21 10.76 -2.80
N ASP A 110 30.56 11.78 -3.34
CA ASP A 110 29.92 12.89 -2.60
C ASP A 110 28.39 12.76 -2.46
N ALA A 111 27.83 11.59 -2.89
CA ALA A 111 26.42 11.30 -2.66
C ALA A 111 26.19 10.77 -1.24
N GLU A 112 25.14 11.24 -0.61
CA GLU A 112 24.72 10.80 0.72
C GLU A 112 23.57 9.79 0.60
N VAL A 113 23.82 8.53 0.93
CA VAL A 113 22.83 7.46 0.89
C VAL A 113 22.67 6.87 2.28
N ALA A 114 21.45 6.87 2.82
CA ALA A 114 21.16 6.27 4.12
C ALA A 114 21.43 4.74 4.09
N SER A 115 21.96 4.19 5.17
CA SER A 115 22.46 2.82 5.27
C SER A 115 21.37 1.74 5.16
N ASP A 116 20.11 2.12 5.26
CA ASP A 116 18.95 1.24 5.18
C ASP A 116 18.22 1.30 3.83
N CYS A 117 18.85 1.90 2.82
CA CYS A 117 18.37 1.92 1.45
C CYS A 117 18.70 0.63 0.69
N TYR A 118 17.89 0.34 -0.32
CA TYR A 118 18.23 -0.62 -1.36
C TYR A 118 18.61 0.12 -2.64
N ILE A 119 19.78 -0.21 -3.19
CA ILE A 119 20.24 0.31 -4.50
C ILE A 119 20.51 -0.90 -5.39
N GLY A 120 19.69 -1.05 -6.42
CA GLY A 120 19.70 -2.19 -7.33
C GLY A 120 20.90 -2.23 -8.27
N PRO A 121 21.06 -3.35 -9.02
CA PRO A 121 22.17 -3.52 -9.94
C PRO A 121 22.18 -2.47 -11.05
N CYS A 122 23.37 -1.99 -11.38
CA CYS A 122 23.60 -0.98 -12.42
C CYS A 122 22.84 0.33 -12.22
N ALA A 123 22.38 0.61 -11.01
CA ALA A 123 21.83 1.93 -10.70
C ALA A 123 22.96 2.96 -10.62
N VAL A 124 22.68 4.20 -11.05
CA VAL A 124 23.64 5.31 -11.05
C VAL A 124 23.12 6.42 -10.15
N ILE A 125 23.91 6.80 -9.15
CA ILE A 125 23.62 7.89 -8.24
C ILE A 125 24.63 9.00 -8.50
N GLY A 126 24.14 10.14 -8.97
CA GLY A 126 24.95 11.27 -9.38
C GLY A 126 25.57 12.05 -8.22
N ALA A 127 26.42 13.02 -8.56
CA ALA A 127 27.12 13.85 -7.61
C ALA A 127 26.17 14.70 -6.76
N GLY A 128 26.44 14.80 -5.46
CA GLY A 128 25.66 15.61 -4.51
C GLY A 128 24.21 15.15 -4.32
N VAL A 129 23.88 13.90 -4.69
CA VAL A 129 22.56 13.32 -4.45
C VAL A 129 22.39 12.99 -2.97
N SER A 130 21.22 13.27 -2.41
CA SER A 130 20.83 12.89 -1.05
C SER A 130 19.67 11.91 -1.07
N ILE A 131 19.84 10.71 -0.50
CA ILE A 131 18.81 9.66 -0.40
C ILE A 131 18.55 9.34 1.07
N SER A 132 17.35 9.72 1.53
CA SER A 132 16.93 9.48 2.91
C SER A 132 16.59 8.02 3.18
N SER A 133 16.36 7.71 4.47
CA SER A 133 16.09 6.39 5.04
C SER A 133 14.99 5.61 4.30
N GLY A 134 15.16 4.29 4.15
CA GLY A 134 14.15 3.37 3.65
C GLY A 134 13.83 3.47 2.16
N CYS A 135 14.67 4.13 1.36
CA CYS A 135 14.46 4.25 -0.07
C CYS A 135 14.80 2.95 -0.82
N TYR A 136 14.07 2.73 -1.91
CA TYR A 136 14.30 1.65 -2.86
C TYR A 136 14.60 2.25 -4.25
N ILE A 137 15.76 1.93 -4.81
CA ILE A 137 16.14 2.32 -6.16
C ILE A 137 16.33 1.05 -6.98
N GLY A 138 15.47 0.86 -7.97
CA GLY A 138 15.47 -0.30 -8.86
C GLY A 138 16.68 -0.37 -9.79
N ALA A 139 16.85 -1.53 -10.43
CA ALA A 139 17.97 -1.78 -11.34
C ALA A 139 17.97 -0.81 -12.53
N ASN A 140 19.16 -0.43 -13.01
CA ASN A 140 19.36 0.45 -14.16
C ASN A 140 18.69 1.84 -14.03
N SER A 141 18.37 2.27 -12.82
CA SER A 141 17.82 3.61 -12.61
C SER A 141 18.92 4.64 -12.41
N THR A 142 18.68 5.85 -12.85
CA THR A 142 19.63 6.96 -12.73
C THR A 142 19.01 8.09 -11.91
N ILE A 143 19.70 8.49 -10.85
CA ILE A 143 19.36 9.68 -10.07
C ILE A 143 20.40 10.75 -10.42
N GLY A 144 19.93 11.79 -11.08
CA GLY A 144 20.76 12.90 -11.54
C GLY A 144 21.37 13.74 -10.43
N GLU A 145 22.38 14.50 -10.78
CA GLU A 145 23.15 15.30 -9.83
C GLU A 145 22.27 16.23 -8.97
N ARG A 146 22.62 16.35 -7.69
CA ARG A 146 21.98 17.25 -6.71
C ARG A 146 20.49 17.00 -6.48
N SER A 147 19.98 15.83 -6.93
CA SER A 147 18.62 15.38 -6.59
C SER A 147 18.51 15.00 -5.12
N SER A 148 17.33 15.17 -4.53
CA SER A 148 17.05 14.77 -3.15
C SER A 148 15.82 13.88 -3.09
N LEU A 149 15.96 12.70 -2.47
CA LEU A 149 14.87 11.75 -2.24
C LEU A 149 14.53 11.71 -0.75
N GLY A 150 13.27 11.99 -0.42
CA GLY A 150 12.73 11.85 0.93
C GLY A 150 12.64 10.39 1.37
N SER A 151 12.41 10.17 2.67
CA SER A 151 12.34 8.83 3.26
C SER A 151 11.24 7.97 2.63
N GLY A 152 11.54 6.68 2.44
CA GLY A 152 10.58 5.69 1.92
C GLY A 152 10.25 5.84 0.44
N CYS A 153 11.00 6.63 -0.33
CA CYS A 153 10.80 6.73 -1.77
C CYS A 153 11.07 5.39 -2.46
N ARG A 154 10.20 5.05 -3.41
CA ARG A 154 10.36 3.87 -4.24
C ARG A 154 10.48 4.27 -5.71
N ILE A 155 11.63 4.00 -6.29
CA ILE A 155 11.96 4.21 -7.69
C ILE A 155 12.09 2.84 -8.34
N GLU A 156 11.22 2.53 -9.28
CA GLU A 156 11.24 1.25 -9.99
C GLU A 156 12.42 1.18 -10.98
N SER A 157 12.64 -0.01 -11.57
CA SER A 157 13.74 -0.20 -12.51
C SER A 157 13.60 0.64 -13.77
N ASN A 158 14.74 1.06 -14.36
CA ASN A 158 14.82 1.84 -15.59
C ASN A 158 14.18 3.23 -15.51
N VAL A 159 14.14 3.84 -14.33
CA VAL A 159 13.67 5.21 -14.13
C VAL A 159 14.85 6.18 -14.13
N THR A 160 14.68 7.34 -14.77
CA THR A 160 15.66 8.42 -14.70
C THR A 160 15.04 9.66 -14.08
N ILE A 161 15.71 10.21 -13.08
CA ILE A 161 15.37 11.47 -12.37
C ILE A 161 16.51 12.46 -12.63
N TYR A 162 16.15 13.71 -12.98
CA TYR A 162 17.10 14.80 -13.21
C TYR A 162 16.95 15.88 -12.14
#